data_6c7d3530032fb1c9d54dc9b849d15598
#
_entry.id   6c7d3530032fb1c9d54dc9b849d15598
#
_cell.length_a   1.000
_cell.length_b   1.000
_cell.length_c   1.000
_cell.angle_alpha   90.00
_cell.angle_beta   90.00
_cell.angle_gamma   90.00
#
_symmetry.space_group_name_H-M   'P 1'
#
loop_
_entity.id
_entity.type
_entity.pdbx_description
1 polymer ?
#
loop_
_entity_poly.entity_id
_entity_poly.type
_entity_poly.pdbx_seq_one_letter_code
_entity_poly.pdbx_strand_id
1 'polypeptide(L)'
;MPMSDPLIEQYEAYPYPARDPADEAKRLIEGSPSHLLELNHYLFAGGRDFSQPFRALVAGGGTGDATIMLAQHLHDRGSPAEIVYLDLSHASRAIAEARAGQRGLANIRFLSGSLLDLPRLGLGQFDYINC
;
A
#
# COMPACT_ATOMS: atom_id res chain seq x y z
N MET A 1 -30.53 8.60 3.39
CA MET A 1 -29.14 8.96 3.12
C MET A 1 -28.29 8.71 4.34
N PRO A 2 -27.24 7.90 4.23
CA PRO A 2 -26.37 7.73 5.38
C PRO A 2 -25.72 9.05 5.73
N MET A 3 -25.64 9.35 7.02
CA MET A 3 -24.89 10.50 7.50
C MET A 3 -23.40 10.25 7.27
N SER A 4 -22.67 11.27 6.81
CA SER A 4 -21.22 11.17 6.68
C SER A 4 -20.61 10.95 8.05
N ASP A 5 -19.64 10.05 8.12
CA ASP A 5 -18.83 9.89 9.31
C ASP A 5 -17.87 11.09 9.40
N PRO A 6 -17.89 11.87 10.51
CA PRO A 6 -16.98 13.01 10.67
C PRO A 6 -15.50 12.63 10.54
N LEU A 7 -15.13 11.40 10.94
CA LEU A 7 -13.76 10.91 10.81
C LEU A 7 -13.37 10.72 9.33
N ILE A 8 -14.28 10.16 8.53
CA ILE A 8 -14.07 9.99 7.08
C ILE A 8 -13.94 11.36 6.42
N GLU A 9 -14.82 12.31 6.78
CA GLU A 9 -14.74 13.68 6.25
C GLU A 9 -13.41 14.35 6.57
N GLN A 10 -12.90 14.16 7.78
CA GLN A 10 -11.61 14.70 8.19
C GLN A 10 -10.47 14.10 7.36
N TYR A 11 -10.44 12.79 7.15
CA TYR A 11 -9.42 12.14 6.33
C TYR A 11 -9.51 12.54 4.87
N GLU A 12 -10.71 12.80 4.34
CA GLU A 12 -10.87 13.31 2.97
C GLU A 12 -10.32 14.72 2.82
N ALA A 13 -10.55 15.58 3.82
CA ALA A 13 -10.06 16.97 3.81
C ALA A 13 -8.55 17.06 4.09
N TYR A 14 -8.03 16.16 4.92
CA TYR A 14 -6.64 16.18 5.39
C TYR A 14 -6.02 14.79 5.27
N PRO A 15 -5.68 14.35 4.05
CA PRO A 15 -5.02 13.07 3.84
C PRO A 15 -3.75 12.95 4.66
N TYR A 16 -3.55 11.80 5.33
CA TYR A 16 -2.42 11.60 6.23
C TYR A 16 -1.62 10.33 5.86
N PRO A 17 -0.29 10.39 5.96
CA PRO A 17 0.52 11.60 6.13
C PRO A 17 0.44 12.50 4.89
N ALA A 18 0.64 13.82 5.05
CA ALA A 18 0.67 14.73 3.91
C ALA A 18 1.85 14.39 3.00
N ARG A 19 1.58 14.19 1.72
CA ARG A 19 2.60 13.83 0.73
C ARG A 19 2.37 14.58 -0.57
N ASP A 20 3.47 15.01 -1.19
CA ASP A 20 3.48 15.57 -2.53
C ASP A 20 3.99 14.49 -3.49
N PRO A 21 3.18 14.04 -4.47
CA PRO A 21 3.61 13.03 -5.43
C PRO A 21 4.89 13.41 -6.19
N ALA A 22 5.15 14.69 -6.40
CA ALA A 22 6.36 15.15 -7.08
C ALA A 22 7.65 14.79 -6.31
N ASP A 23 7.58 14.62 -5.00
CA ASP A 23 8.74 14.25 -4.17
C ASP A 23 9.26 12.84 -4.48
N GLU A 24 8.46 12.01 -5.15
CA GLU A 24 8.92 10.68 -5.59
C GLU A 24 10.08 10.75 -6.59
N ALA A 25 10.25 11.86 -7.27
CA ALA A 25 11.41 12.09 -8.13
C ALA A 25 12.70 12.33 -7.33
N LYS A 26 12.59 12.66 -6.05
CA LYS A 26 13.72 13.02 -5.18
C LYS A 26 14.21 11.85 -4.34
N ARG A 27 13.29 11.06 -3.77
CA ARG A 27 13.63 9.96 -2.88
C ARG A 27 12.47 9.01 -2.67
N LEU A 28 12.80 7.79 -2.26
CA LEU A 28 11.84 6.85 -1.73
C LEU A 28 11.75 7.04 -0.21
N ILE A 29 10.52 7.20 0.31
CA ILE A 29 10.30 7.22 1.75
C ILE A 29 10.33 5.78 2.24
N GLU A 30 11.26 5.47 3.11
CA GLU A 30 11.42 4.13 3.67
C GLU A 30 11.16 4.14 5.17
N GLY A 31 10.64 3.04 5.67
CA GLY A 31 10.34 2.88 7.08
C GLY A 31 9.97 1.46 7.43
N SER A 32 9.87 1.21 8.72
CA SER A 32 9.43 -0.06 9.29
C SER A 32 7.90 -0.05 9.41
N PRO A 33 7.21 -1.21 9.34
CA PRO A 33 7.76 -2.56 9.25
C PRO A 33 7.80 -3.16 7.83
N SER A 34 7.46 -2.39 6.80
CA SER A 34 7.28 -2.94 5.44
C SER A 34 8.58 -3.05 4.63
N HIS A 35 9.74 -2.86 5.24
CA HIS A 35 11.01 -3.09 4.59
C HIS A 35 11.23 -4.59 4.36
N LEU A 36 11.61 -5.00 3.15
CA LEU A 36 11.70 -6.44 2.81
C LEU A 36 12.68 -7.22 3.69
N LEU A 37 13.79 -6.63 4.13
CA LEU A 37 14.71 -7.28 5.03
C LEU A 37 14.09 -7.57 6.38
N GLU A 38 13.29 -6.65 6.91
CA GLU A 38 12.56 -6.84 8.17
C GLU A 38 11.46 -7.89 8.00
N LEU A 39 10.70 -7.84 6.92
CA LEU A 39 9.68 -8.85 6.64
C LEU A 39 10.29 -10.24 6.54
N ASN A 40 11.39 -10.37 5.82
CA ASN A 40 12.07 -11.65 5.67
C ASN A 40 12.54 -12.17 7.02
N HIS A 41 13.18 -11.32 7.83
CA HIS A 41 13.71 -11.72 9.13
C HIS A 41 12.60 -12.15 10.10
N TYR A 42 11.56 -11.32 10.27
CA TYR A 42 10.55 -11.53 11.31
C TYR A 42 9.42 -12.48 10.91
N LEU A 43 9.03 -12.51 9.64
CA LEU A 43 7.88 -13.31 9.19
C LEU A 43 8.30 -14.61 8.49
N PHE A 44 9.46 -14.61 7.84
CA PHE A 44 9.87 -15.74 7.00
C PHE A 44 11.19 -16.36 7.44
N ALA A 45 11.68 -16.02 8.64
CA ALA A 45 12.93 -16.54 9.23
C ALA A 45 14.14 -16.43 8.27
N GLY A 46 14.18 -15.37 7.46
CA GLY A 46 15.24 -15.15 6.47
C GLY A 46 15.13 -15.99 5.20
N GLY A 47 14.11 -16.83 5.09
CA GLY A 47 14.02 -17.84 4.02
C GLY A 47 13.18 -17.45 2.81
N ARG A 48 12.57 -16.26 2.78
CA ARG A 48 11.71 -15.88 1.66
C ARG A 48 12.54 -15.44 0.45
N ASP A 49 12.26 -16.05 -0.69
CA ASP A 49 12.78 -15.62 -1.98
C ASP A 49 11.78 -14.66 -2.63
N PHE A 50 12.08 -13.37 -2.60
CA PHE A 50 11.19 -12.34 -3.16
C PHE A 50 11.22 -12.28 -4.70
N SER A 51 12.07 -13.08 -5.38
CA SER A 51 11.95 -13.24 -6.83
C SER A 51 10.77 -14.13 -7.22
N GLN A 52 10.19 -14.85 -6.27
CA GLN A 52 8.98 -15.64 -6.46
C GLN A 52 7.72 -14.78 -6.25
N PRO A 53 6.54 -15.23 -6.75
CA PRO A 53 5.29 -14.49 -6.57
C PRO A 53 5.02 -14.14 -5.10
N PHE A 54 4.63 -12.89 -4.87
CA PHE A 54 4.37 -12.37 -3.53
C PHE A 54 3.12 -11.48 -3.57
N ARG A 55 2.17 -11.72 -2.68
CA ARG A 55 0.96 -10.91 -2.56
C ARG A 55 0.89 -10.25 -1.20
N ALA A 56 0.68 -8.95 -1.20
CA ALA A 56 0.55 -8.16 0.03
C ALA A 56 -0.74 -7.34 0.00
N LEU A 57 -1.35 -7.19 1.17
CA LEU A 57 -2.46 -6.28 1.39
C LEU A 57 -1.97 -5.15 2.30
N VAL A 58 -2.17 -3.91 1.87
CA VAL A 58 -1.98 -2.74 2.72
C VAL A 58 -3.36 -2.19 3.03
N ALA A 59 -3.83 -2.48 4.22
CA ALA A 59 -5.15 -2.10 4.68
C ALA A 59 -5.06 -0.77 5.43
N GLY A 60 -5.86 0.22 5.02
CA GLY A 60 -5.72 1.57 5.53
C GLY A 60 -4.45 2.25 4.99
N GLY A 61 -4.19 2.11 3.70
CA GLY A 61 -2.93 2.50 3.07
C GLY A 61 -2.59 3.99 3.12
N GLY A 62 -3.57 4.85 3.39
CA GLY A 62 -3.35 6.29 3.49
C GLY A 62 -2.77 6.88 2.22
N THR A 63 -1.85 7.83 2.36
CA THR A 63 -1.19 8.46 1.21
C THR A 63 -0.08 7.61 0.59
N GLY A 64 0.15 6.39 1.11
CA GLY A 64 0.84 5.34 0.38
C GLY A 64 2.27 5.01 0.80
N ASP A 65 2.75 5.48 1.95
CA ASP A 65 4.16 5.26 2.33
C ASP A 65 4.54 3.77 2.27
N ALA A 66 3.82 2.90 2.96
CA ALA A 66 4.12 1.47 2.98
C ALA A 66 3.91 0.82 1.61
N THR A 67 2.83 1.20 0.92
CA THR A 67 2.48 0.66 -0.40
C THR A 67 3.57 0.97 -1.43
N ILE A 68 4.00 2.21 -1.50
CA ILE A 68 5.00 2.66 -2.49
C ILE A 68 6.36 2.01 -2.20
N MET A 69 6.79 2.01 -0.94
CA MET A 69 8.07 1.39 -0.56
C MET A 69 8.07 -0.10 -0.89
N LEU A 70 7.03 -0.81 -0.47
CA LEU A 70 6.93 -2.26 -0.71
C LEU A 70 6.90 -2.58 -2.20
N ALA A 71 6.08 -1.84 -2.97
CA ALA A 71 5.98 -2.04 -4.41
C ALA A 71 7.32 -1.76 -5.12
N GLN A 72 8.03 -0.70 -4.73
CA GLN A 72 9.32 -0.36 -5.32
C GLN A 72 10.37 -1.42 -5.00
N HIS A 73 10.45 -1.87 -3.75
CA HIS A 73 11.41 -2.89 -3.34
C HIS A 73 11.18 -4.22 -4.09
N LEU A 74 9.92 -4.63 -4.23
CA LEU A 74 9.58 -5.85 -4.96
C LEU A 74 9.86 -5.71 -6.46
N HIS A 75 9.54 -4.54 -7.03
CA HIS A 75 9.88 -4.24 -8.41
C HIS A 75 11.39 -4.33 -8.66
N ASP A 76 12.19 -3.75 -7.77
CA ASP A 76 13.65 -3.73 -7.90
C ASP A 76 14.24 -5.14 -7.84
N ARG A 77 13.58 -6.08 -7.19
CA ARG A 77 13.99 -7.49 -7.12
C ARG A 77 13.46 -8.35 -8.26
N GLY A 78 12.73 -7.75 -9.20
CA GLY A 78 12.12 -8.49 -10.29
C GLY A 78 11.02 -9.44 -9.83
N SER A 79 10.41 -9.19 -8.67
CA SER A 79 9.35 -10.03 -8.13
C SER A 79 8.07 -9.90 -8.94
N PRO A 80 7.42 -11.03 -9.35
CA PRO A 80 6.07 -10.99 -9.90
C PRO A 80 5.06 -10.80 -8.76
N ALA A 81 5.09 -9.62 -8.13
CA ALA A 81 4.30 -9.30 -6.94
C ALA A 81 3.05 -8.52 -7.28
N GLU A 82 2.02 -8.67 -6.44
CA GLU A 82 0.85 -7.83 -6.42
C GLU A 82 0.66 -7.24 -5.03
N ILE A 83 0.57 -5.93 -4.95
CA ILE A 83 0.19 -5.23 -3.73
C ILE A 83 -1.25 -4.73 -3.92
N VAL A 84 -2.13 -5.09 -3.00
CA VAL A 84 -3.49 -4.56 -2.95
C VAL A 84 -3.54 -3.46 -1.90
N TYR A 85 -3.86 -2.26 -2.35
CA TYR A 85 -4.07 -1.10 -1.49
C TYR A 85 -5.57 -0.96 -1.22
N LEU A 86 -5.94 -0.77 0.04
CA LEU A 86 -7.31 -0.55 0.45
C LEU A 86 -7.39 0.63 1.42
N ASP A 87 -8.23 1.60 1.14
CA ASP A 87 -8.50 2.73 2.04
C ASP A 87 -9.91 3.26 1.82
N LEU A 88 -10.49 3.87 2.85
CA LEU A 88 -11.80 4.55 2.77
C LEU A 88 -11.69 5.91 2.10
N SER A 89 -10.54 6.57 2.19
CA SER A 89 -10.35 7.93 1.69
C SER A 89 -10.00 7.93 0.21
N HIS A 90 -10.86 8.52 -0.60
CA HIS A 90 -10.58 8.72 -2.03
C HIS A 90 -9.46 9.74 -2.23
N ALA A 91 -9.36 10.76 -1.38
CA ALA A 91 -8.29 11.75 -1.47
C ALA A 91 -6.92 11.13 -1.18
N SER A 92 -6.82 10.29 -0.16
CA SER A 92 -5.59 9.55 0.14
C SER A 92 -5.20 8.61 -0.99
N ARG A 93 -6.17 7.87 -1.54
CA ARG A 93 -5.94 6.98 -2.66
C ARG A 93 -5.42 7.75 -3.88
N ALA A 94 -5.98 8.90 -4.19
CA ALA A 94 -5.54 9.71 -5.33
C ALA A 94 -4.06 10.10 -5.18
N ILE A 95 -3.62 10.45 -3.99
CA ILE A 95 -2.22 10.76 -3.71
C ILE A 95 -1.34 9.52 -3.88
N ALA A 96 -1.75 8.39 -3.34
CA ALA A 96 -1.01 7.13 -3.47
C ALA A 96 -0.89 6.70 -4.94
N GLU A 97 -1.98 6.79 -5.71
CA GLU A 97 -1.97 6.50 -7.15
C GLU A 97 -1.02 7.43 -7.93
N ALA A 98 -1.03 8.72 -7.61
CA ALA A 98 -0.15 9.69 -8.24
C ALA A 98 1.32 9.41 -7.90
N ARG A 99 1.63 9.01 -6.67
CA ARG A 99 2.97 8.60 -6.25
C ARG A 99 3.45 7.37 -7.03
N ALA A 100 2.59 6.37 -7.15
CA ALA A 100 2.89 5.17 -7.94
C ALA A 100 3.14 5.53 -9.41
N GLY A 101 2.34 6.42 -9.97
CA GLY A 101 2.51 6.89 -11.35
C GLY A 101 3.85 7.58 -11.58
N GLN A 102 4.31 8.40 -10.64
CA GLN A 102 5.62 9.08 -10.72
C GLN A 102 6.78 8.08 -10.78
N ARG A 103 6.62 6.90 -10.18
CA ARG A 103 7.64 5.84 -10.19
C ARG A 103 7.43 4.80 -11.29
N GLY A 104 6.34 4.89 -12.05
CA GLY A 104 6.02 3.89 -13.07
C GLY A 104 5.70 2.51 -12.49
N LEU A 105 5.20 2.45 -11.26
CA LEU A 105 4.86 1.17 -10.61
C LEU A 105 3.53 0.64 -11.14
N ALA A 106 3.55 -0.59 -11.65
CA ALA A 106 2.36 -1.26 -12.21
C ALA A 106 1.90 -2.46 -11.36
N ASN A 107 2.54 -2.71 -10.22
CA ASN A 107 2.30 -3.87 -9.37
C ASN A 107 1.35 -3.59 -8.20
N ILE A 108 0.59 -2.50 -8.25
CA ILE A 108 -0.34 -2.11 -7.20
C ILE A 108 -1.76 -2.09 -7.76
N ARG A 109 -2.68 -2.71 -7.03
CA ARG A 109 -4.12 -2.64 -7.30
C ARG A 109 -4.74 -1.76 -6.22
N PHE A 110 -5.32 -0.63 -6.64
CA PHE A 110 -5.95 0.32 -5.73
C PHE A 110 -7.43 0.04 -5.61
N LEU A 111 -7.91 -0.13 -4.37
CA LEU A 111 -9.31 -0.32 -4.04
C LEU A 111 -9.74 0.68 -2.98
N SER A 112 -11.00 1.09 -3.04
CA SER A 112 -11.64 1.91 -2.02
C SER A 112 -12.61 1.06 -1.21
N GLY A 113 -12.54 1.16 0.10
CA GLY A 113 -13.41 0.40 1.00
C GLY A 113 -12.79 0.25 2.38
N SER A 114 -13.51 -0.45 3.26
CA SER A 114 -13.05 -0.74 4.61
C SER A 114 -12.56 -2.18 4.75
N LEU A 115 -11.83 -2.46 5.84
CA LEU A 115 -11.47 -3.83 6.20
C LEU A 115 -12.67 -4.75 6.32
N LEU A 116 -13.83 -4.20 6.69
CA LEU A 116 -15.07 -4.97 6.81
C LEU A 116 -15.59 -5.46 5.47
N ASP A 117 -15.15 -4.86 4.38
CA ASP A 117 -15.54 -5.26 3.02
C ASP A 117 -14.72 -6.43 2.47
N LEU A 118 -13.60 -6.78 3.12
CA LEU A 118 -12.68 -7.80 2.62
C LEU A 118 -13.35 -9.13 2.24
N PRO A 119 -14.28 -9.69 3.04
CA PRO A 119 -14.93 -10.95 2.67
C PRO A 119 -15.71 -10.88 1.36
N ARG A 120 -16.22 -9.70 1.01
CA ARG A 120 -17.02 -9.50 -0.20
C ARG A 120 -16.17 -9.19 -1.43
N LEU A 121 -14.93 -8.76 -1.23
CA LEU A 121 -14.06 -8.36 -2.34
C LEU A 121 -13.43 -9.54 -3.08
N GLY A 122 -13.44 -10.74 -2.46
CA GLY A 122 -12.94 -11.95 -3.10
C GLY A 122 -11.47 -11.88 -3.50
N LEU A 123 -10.64 -11.27 -2.68
CA LEU A 123 -9.24 -11.00 -3.02
C LEU A 123 -8.31 -12.21 -2.86
N GLY A 124 -8.78 -13.30 -2.22
CA GLY A 124 -7.96 -14.47 -1.96
C GLY A 124 -7.01 -14.29 -0.78
N GLN A 125 -5.89 -14.98 -0.81
CA GLN A 125 -4.93 -15.02 0.27
C GLN A 125 -3.75 -14.09 0.01
N PHE A 126 -3.10 -13.65 1.09
CA PHE A 126 -1.93 -12.78 1.03
C PHE A 126 -0.78 -13.41 1.80
N ASP A 127 0.44 -13.16 1.34
CA ASP A 127 1.67 -13.54 2.04
C ASP A 127 1.98 -12.59 3.20
N TYR A 128 1.51 -11.34 3.09
CA TYR A 128 1.73 -10.30 4.08
C TYR A 128 0.56 -9.34 4.11
N ILE A 129 0.18 -8.91 5.31
CA ILE A 129 -0.85 -7.88 5.51
C ILE A 129 -0.28 -6.81 6.44
N ASN A 130 -0.30 -5.58 5.96
CA ASN A 130 0.04 -4.38 6.72
C ASN A 130 -1.25 -3.63 7.04
N CYS A 131 -1.45 -3.28 8.30
CA CYS A 131 -2.58 -2.47 8.76
C CYS A 131 -2.12 -1.14 9.34
#